data_24713ec6f23d2e8a755d1e61910b17cb
#
_entry.id   24713ec6f23d2e8a755d1e61910b17cb
#
_cell.length_a   1.000
_cell.length_b   1.000
_cell.length_c   1.000
_cell.angle_alpha   90.00
_cell.angle_beta   90.00
_cell.angle_gamma   90.00
#
_symmetry.space_group_name_H-M   'P 1'
#
loop_
_entity.id
_entity.type
_entity.pdbx_description
1 polymer ?
#
loop_
_entity_poly.entity_id
_entity_poly.type
_entity_poly.pdbx_seq_one_letter_code
_entity_poly.pdbx_strand_id
1 'polypeptide(L)'
;MIDALLHNIKGDYMIWIIGTGTIALEYAKILDQLEHEFIAVGRSGKNADEFIEAGAKEVVSGGLNNYLAASPTTPQKVIVATNVDQLAEVTVSLLNFGIKDILVEKPGFCRPEEITPVVQLAQAKNAHVLLAYNRRFYSSVLAAEKIIKEDGGITSFNFEFTEWGHVIETLDYSHNIFDNWFFANSSHVVDLAFF
;
A
#
# COMPACT_ATOMS: atom_id res chain seq x y z
N MET A 1 -6.81 7.72 -5.37
CA MET A 1 -5.75 7.35 -4.41
C MET A 1 -4.36 7.49 -5.04
N ILE A 2 -4.02 6.76 -6.10
CA ILE A 2 -2.76 6.97 -6.83
C ILE A 2 -2.64 8.42 -7.28
N ASP A 3 -3.69 9.01 -7.82
CA ASP A 3 -3.70 10.44 -8.19
C ASP A 3 -3.38 11.37 -7.03
N ALA A 4 -3.81 11.05 -5.81
CA ALA A 4 -3.48 11.85 -4.62
C ALA A 4 -1.98 11.73 -4.26
N LEU A 5 -1.38 10.57 -4.45
CA LEU A 5 0.06 10.38 -4.30
C LEU A 5 0.82 11.11 -5.43
N LEU A 6 0.30 11.07 -6.65
CA LEU A 6 0.96 11.58 -7.84
C LEU A 6 0.64 13.05 -8.15
N HIS A 7 -0.23 13.69 -7.34
CA HIS A 7 -0.63 15.08 -7.56
C HIS A 7 0.59 16.01 -7.48
N ASN A 8 0.69 16.93 -8.45
CA ASN A 8 1.80 17.90 -8.61
C ASN A 8 3.15 17.36 -9.13
N ILE A 9 3.18 16.22 -9.79
CA ILE A 9 4.42 15.74 -10.36
C ILE A 9 4.55 16.22 -11.80
N LYS A 10 5.56 17.07 -12.05
CA LYS A 10 6.00 17.47 -13.38
C LYS A 10 7.51 17.21 -13.48
N GLY A 11 7.92 16.39 -14.43
CA GLY A 11 9.32 16.09 -14.70
C GLY A 11 9.64 14.59 -14.66
N ASP A 12 10.85 14.25 -15.07
CA ASP A 12 11.39 12.88 -15.02
C ASP A 12 11.66 12.49 -13.58
N TYR A 13 10.81 11.62 -13.02
CA TYR A 13 10.98 11.08 -11.68
C TYR A 13 10.72 9.58 -11.67
N MET A 14 11.44 8.92 -10.79
CA MET A 14 11.35 7.48 -10.60
C MET A 14 10.45 7.16 -9.41
N ILE A 15 9.55 6.20 -9.59
CA ILE A 15 8.76 5.59 -8.51
C ILE A 15 9.35 4.22 -8.19
N TRP A 16 9.43 3.86 -6.92
CA TRP A 16 9.72 2.50 -6.55
C TRP A 16 8.45 1.77 -6.13
N ILE A 17 8.28 0.55 -6.62
CA ILE A 17 7.32 -0.43 -6.10
C ILE A 17 8.10 -1.43 -5.26
N ILE A 18 7.82 -1.52 -3.96
CA ILE A 18 8.42 -2.50 -3.07
C ILE A 18 7.47 -3.68 -2.92
N GLY A 19 7.87 -4.80 -3.46
CA GLY A 19 7.08 -6.01 -3.63
C GLY A 19 6.95 -6.39 -5.10
N THR A 20 6.89 -7.71 -5.37
CA THR A 20 6.72 -8.28 -6.72
C THR A 20 5.61 -9.34 -6.72
N GLY A 21 4.59 -9.13 -5.90
CA GLY A 21 3.37 -9.94 -5.84
C GLY A 21 2.26 -9.40 -6.76
N THR A 22 1.10 -10.06 -6.74
CA THR A 22 -0.05 -9.74 -7.59
C THR A 22 -0.52 -8.29 -7.42
N ILE A 23 -0.64 -7.80 -6.18
CA ILE A 23 -1.08 -6.40 -5.94
C ILE A 23 -0.04 -5.40 -6.45
N ALA A 24 1.25 -5.68 -6.26
CA ALA A 24 2.32 -4.85 -6.80
C ALA A 24 2.28 -4.77 -8.34
N LEU A 25 1.93 -5.86 -9.01
CA LEU A 25 1.77 -5.90 -10.46
C LEU A 25 0.58 -5.04 -10.93
N GLU A 26 -0.51 -5.00 -10.17
CA GLU A 26 -1.63 -4.10 -10.50
C GLU A 26 -1.22 -2.61 -10.39
N TYR A 27 -0.38 -2.25 -9.41
CA TYR A 27 0.22 -0.91 -9.35
C TYR A 27 1.13 -0.63 -10.56
N ALA A 28 1.94 -1.60 -10.97
CA ALA A 28 2.81 -1.48 -12.14
C ALA A 28 2.00 -1.14 -13.41
N LYS A 29 0.93 -1.90 -13.68
CA LYS A 29 0.02 -1.65 -14.81
C LYS A 29 -0.61 -0.26 -14.77
N ILE A 30 -0.99 0.22 -13.59
CA ILE A 30 -1.57 1.56 -13.43
C ILE A 30 -0.51 2.64 -13.69
N LEU A 31 0.71 2.48 -13.19
CA LEU A 31 1.78 3.43 -13.42
C LEU A 31 2.15 3.51 -14.91
N ASP A 32 2.20 2.39 -15.61
CA ASP A 32 2.42 2.34 -17.05
C ASP A 32 1.30 3.07 -17.81
N GLN A 33 0.03 2.83 -17.49
CA GLN A 33 -1.11 3.54 -18.08
C GLN A 33 -1.07 5.06 -17.83
N LEU A 34 -0.49 5.49 -16.71
CA LEU A 34 -0.30 6.89 -16.35
C LEU A 34 1.03 7.48 -16.87
N GLU A 35 1.78 6.71 -17.65
CA GLU A 35 3.08 7.09 -18.25
C GLU A 35 4.13 7.49 -17.19
N HIS A 36 4.12 6.84 -16.01
CA HIS A 36 5.11 7.07 -14.96
C HIS A 36 6.25 6.05 -15.03
N GLU A 37 7.48 6.53 -14.90
CA GLU A 37 8.65 5.66 -14.79
C GLU A 37 8.76 5.02 -13.41
N PHE A 38 8.97 3.71 -13.37
CA PHE A 38 9.09 2.98 -12.12
C PHE A 38 10.04 1.79 -12.23
N ILE A 39 10.55 1.38 -11.08
CA ILE A 39 11.23 0.09 -10.89
C ILE A 39 10.49 -0.73 -9.84
N ALA A 40 10.65 -2.04 -9.88
CA ALA A 40 10.13 -2.94 -8.87
C ALA A 40 11.29 -3.55 -8.06
N VAL A 41 11.15 -3.61 -6.74
CA VAL A 41 12.15 -4.19 -5.82
C VAL A 41 11.52 -5.37 -5.09
N GLY A 42 12.02 -6.58 -5.34
CA GLY A 42 11.52 -7.82 -4.78
C GLY A 42 12.57 -8.67 -4.10
N ARG A 43 12.15 -9.70 -3.37
CA ARG A 43 13.08 -10.69 -2.77
C ARG A 43 13.64 -11.66 -3.79
N SER A 44 12.82 -12.01 -4.78
CA SER A 44 13.19 -12.96 -5.85
C SER A 44 12.82 -12.38 -7.22
N GLY A 45 13.45 -12.89 -8.28
CA GLY A 45 13.11 -12.54 -9.66
C GLY A 45 11.91 -13.31 -10.23
N LYS A 46 11.09 -13.98 -9.41
CA LYS A 46 10.07 -14.94 -9.88
C LYS A 46 9.07 -14.32 -10.87
N ASN A 47 8.69 -13.07 -10.70
CA ASN A 47 7.71 -12.37 -11.55
C ASN A 47 8.37 -11.24 -12.34
N ALA A 48 9.69 -11.26 -12.55
CA ALA A 48 10.40 -10.14 -13.18
C ALA A 48 9.89 -9.84 -14.60
N ASP A 49 9.66 -10.87 -15.39
CA ASP A 49 9.21 -10.71 -16.79
C ASP A 49 7.84 -10.01 -16.84
N GLU A 50 6.90 -10.37 -15.94
CA GLU A 50 5.57 -9.75 -15.86
C GLU A 50 5.66 -8.25 -15.52
N PHE A 51 6.61 -7.86 -14.67
CA PHE A 51 6.84 -6.44 -14.33
C PHE A 51 7.48 -5.67 -15.47
N ILE A 52 8.41 -6.28 -16.22
CA ILE A 52 8.99 -5.65 -17.42
C ILE A 52 7.91 -5.47 -18.49
N GLU A 53 7.07 -6.48 -18.72
CA GLU A 53 5.92 -6.38 -19.62
C GLU A 53 4.91 -5.30 -19.19
N ALA A 54 4.78 -5.06 -17.88
CA ALA A 54 3.96 -3.99 -17.31
C ALA A 54 4.68 -2.63 -17.24
N GLY A 55 5.77 -2.43 -17.98
CA GLY A 55 6.44 -1.14 -18.14
C GLY A 55 7.53 -0.80 -17.13
N ALA A 56 7.90 -1.72 -16.22
CA ALA A 56 9.00 -1.48 -15.29
C ALA A 56 10.32 -1.28 -16.02
N LYS A 57 11.08 -0.22 -15.68
CA LYS A 57 12.41 0.02 -16.22
C LYS A 57 13.41 -1.03 -15.75
N GLU A 58 13.24 -1.53 -14.55
CA GLU A 58 14.10 -2.53 -13.92
C GLU A 58 13.32 -3.31 -12.86
N VAL A 59 13.70 -4.58 -12.66
CA VAL A 59 13.24 -5.39 -11.54
C VAL A 59 14.45 -5.83 -10.72
N VAL A 60 14.57 -5.27 -9.52
CA VAL A 60 15.69 -5.55 -8.61
C VAL A 60 15.34 -6.72 -7.70
N SER A 61 16.17 -7.75 -7.73
CA SER A 61 16.08 -8.91 -6.84
C SER A 61 17.02 -8.79 -5.64
N GLY A 62 16.77 -9.57 -4.57
CA GLY A 62 17.61 -9.60 -3.37
C GLY A 62 17.03 -8.86 -2.18
N GLY A 63 15.86 -8.22 -2.35
CA GLY A 63 15.13 -7.57 -1.28
C GLY A 63 15.55 -6.11 -1.01
N LEU A 64 14.66 -5.39 -0.33
CA LEU A 64 14.82 -3.96 -0.07
C LEU A 64 16.12 -3.63 0.68
N ASN A 65 16.47 -4.37 1.73
CA ASN A 65 17.64 -4.04 2.55
C ASN A 65 18.95 -4.08 1.74
N ASN A 66 19.11 -5.08 0.85
CA ASN A 66 20.27 -5.16 -0.02
C ASN A 66 20.28 -4.02 -1.05
N TYR A 67 19.11 -3.66 -1.58
CA TYR A 67 18.99 -2.55 -2.51
C TYR A 67 19.36 -1.21 -1.85
N LEU A 68 18.85 -0.94 -0.66
CA LEU A 68 19.17 0.27 0.09
C LEU A 68 20.65 0.34 0.50
N ALA A 69 21.27 -0.80 0.81
CA ALA A 69 22.69 -0.88 1.15
C ALA A 69 23.62 -0.46 -0.02
N ALA A 70 23.15 -0.61 -1.26
CA ALA A 70 23.85 -0.12 -2.44
C ALA A 70 23.74 1.42 -2.64
N SER A 71 23.04 2.12 -1.74
CA SER A 71 22.82 3.57 -1.76
C SER A 71 22.28 4.09 -3.11
N PRO A 72 21.16 3.54 -3.60
CA PRO A 72 20.57 3.96 -4.86
C PRO A 72 20.09 5.42 -4.82
N THR A 73 19.92 6.02 -5.97
CA THR A 73 19.32 7.35 -6.07
C THR A 73 17.92 7.33 -5.48
N THR A 74 17.65 8.21 -4.53
CA THR A 74 16.38 8.30 -3.84
C THR A 74 15.24 8.61 -4.81
N PRO A 75 14.17 7.81 -4.84
CA PRO A 75 13.00 8.09 -5.67
C PRO A 75 12.19 9.23 -5.06
N GLN A 76 11.32 9.82 -5.82
CA GLN A 76 10.40 10.82 -5.27
C GLN A 76 9.25 10.19 -4.49
N LYS A 77 8.80 9.02 -4.91
CA LYS A 77 7.68 8.31 -4.28
C LYS A 77 7.93 6.81 -4.25
N VAL A 78 7.35 6.19 -3.23
CA VAL A 78 7.43 4.73 -3.07
C VAL A 78 6.04 4.15 -2.82
N ILE A 79 5.74 3.03 -3.46
CA ILE A 79 4.57 2.21 -3.21
C ILE A 79 5.05 0.93 -2.51
N VAL A 80 4.50 0.63 -1.33
CA VAL A 80 4.81 -0.59 -0.58
C VAL A 80 3.65 -1.56 -0.73
N ALA A 81 3.89 -2.66 -1.45
CA ALA A 81 2.92 -3.71 -1.74
C ALA A 81 3.52 -5.11 -1.46
N THR A 82 4.05 -5.27 -0.26
CA THR A 82 4.58 -6.53 0.28
C THR A 82 3.50 -7.31 1.03
N ASN A 83 3.86 -8.45 1.61
CA ASN A 83 2.96 -9.16 2.53
C ASN A 83 2.64 -8.28 3.75
N VAL A 84 1.44 -8.47 4.31
CA VAL A 84 0.90 -7.64 5.41
C VAL A 84 1.85 -7.59 6.62
N ASP A 85 2.46 -8.70 6.98
CA ASP A 85 3.40 -8.83 8.09
C ASP A 85 4.75 -8.11 7.87
N GLN A 86 4.98 -7.55 6.68
CA GLN A 86 6.21 -6.83 6.32
C GLN A 86 5.98 -5.32 6.07
N LEU A 87 4.72 -4.88 5.95
CA LEU A 87 4.40 -3.50 5.56
C LEU A 87 5.03 -2.46 6.48
N ALA A 88 4.90 -2.65 7.79
CA ALA A 88 5.44 -1.71 8.78
C ALA A 88 6.96 -1.67 8.78
N GLU A 89 7.65 -2.83 8.77
CA GLU A 89 9.10 -2.93 8.75
C GLU A 89 9.70 -2.28 7.50
N VAL A 90 9.12 -2.58 6.33
CA VAL A 90 9.51 -2.01 5.04
C VAL A 90 9.34 -0.48 5.07
N THR A 91 8.23 0.00 5.61
CA THR A 91 7.96 1.44 5.72
C THR A 91 8.98 2.14 6.63
N VAL A 92 9.31 1.54 7.77
CA VAL A 92 10.36 2.05 8.68
C VAL A 92 11.71 2.10 7.98
N SER A 93 12.08 1.07 7.22
CA SER A 93 13.33 1.01 6.46
C SER A 93 13.43 2.14 5.42
N LEU A 94 12.35 2.38 4.69
CA LEU A 94 12.26 3.47 3.70
C LEU A 94 12.34 4.85 4.35
N LEU A 95 11.62 5.07 5.45
CA LEU A 95 11.70 6.31 6.22
C LEU A 95 13.13 6.56 6.74
N ASN A 96 13.81 5.52 7.24
CA ASN A 96 15.19 5.63 7.68
C ASN A 96 16.16 5.95 6.54
N PHE A 97 15.92 5.42 5.36
CA PHE A 97 16.68 5.75 4.14
C PHE A 97 16.47 7.20 3.67
N GLY A 98 15.36 7.84 4.09
CA GLY A 98 15.08 9.25 3.77
C GLY A 98 13.92 9.47 2.80
N ILE A 99 13.17 8.43 2.46
CA ILE A 99 11.97 8.56 1.64
C ILE A 99 10.92 9.40 2.38
N LYS A 100 10.25 10.31 1.65
CA LYS A 100 9.29 11.26 2.22
C LYS A 100 7.84 10.96 1.85
N ASP A 101 7.59 10.41 0.70
CA ASP A 101 6.24 10.15 0.20
C ASP A 101 6.07 8.66 -0.06
N ILE A 102 5.28 8.00 0.78
CA ILE A 102 5.09 6.54 0.77
C ILE A 102 3.60 6.23 0.74
N LEU A 103 3.17 5.45 -0.24
CA LEU A 103 1.87 4.78 -0.25
C LEU A 103 2.08 3.34 0.21
N VAL A 104 1.41 2.95 1.27
CA VAL A 104 1.51 1.60 1.84
C VAL A 104 0.19 0.87 1.63
N GLU A 105 0.26 -0.38 1.16
CA GLU A 105 -0.92 -1.24 1.09
C GLU A 105 -1.59 -1.37 2.46
N LYS A 106 -2.91 -1.53 2.40
CA LYS A 106 -3.72 -1.72 3.61
C LYS A 106 -3.36 -3.06 4.29
N PRO A 107 -3.43 -3.13 5.58
CA PRO A 107 -3.76 -2.08 6.56
C PRO A 107 -2.56 -1.21 6.97
N GLY A 108 -1.38 -1.40 6.37
CA GLY A 108 -0.14 -0.71 6.70
C GLY A 108 0.67 -1.38 7.81
N PHE A 109 0.05 -2.31 8.55
CA PHE A 109 0.63 -3.05 9.68
C PHE A 109 -0.11 -4.38 9.88
N CYS A 110 0.53 -5.34 10.50
CA CYS A 110 -0.13 -6.59 10.90
C CYS A 110 -0.64 -6.50 12.34
N ARG A 111 0.08 -5.85 13.23
CA ARG A 111 -0.24 -5.70 14.64
C ARG A 111 -0.31 -4.23 15.05
N PRO A 112 -1.22 -3.85 15.96
CA PRO A 112 -1.39 -2.45 16.40
C PRO A 112 -0.10 -1.80 16.93
N GLU A 113 0.79 -2.57 17.56
CA GLU A 113 2.06 -2.07 18.11
C GLU A 113 3.00 -1.50 17.04
N GLU A 114 2.83 -1.95 15.80
CA GLU A 114 3.67 -1.52 14.67
C GLU A 114 3.33 -0.11 14.17
N ILE A 115 2.16 0.43 14.54
CA ILE A 115 1.70 1.76 14.11
C ILE A 115 2.56 2.86 14.71
N THR A 116 2.78 2.81 16.04
CA THR A 116 3.43 3.90 16.77
C THR A 116 4.84 4.22 16.25
N PRO A 117 5.73 3.25 16.02
CA PRO A 117 7.04 3.51 15.43
C PRO A 117 6.98 4.17 14.05
N VAL A 118 6.07 3.75 13.19
CA VAL A 118 5.90 4.33 11.85
C VAL A 118 5.46 5.78 11.94
N VAL A 119 4.45 6.08 12.76
CA VAL A 119 3.91 7.44 12.94
C VAL A 119 4.97 8.37 13.52
N GLN A 120 5.66 7.96 14.59
CA GLN A 120 6.71 8.77 15.22
C GLN A 120 7.85 9.08 14.24
N LEU A 121 8.27 8.08 13.47
CA LEU A 121 9.35 8.24 12.52
C LEU A 121 8.94 9.13 11.34
N ALA A 122 7.72 8.95 10.82
CA ALA A 122 7.18 9.80 9.76
C ALA A 122 7.10 11.27 10.20
N GLN A 123 6.61 11.53 11.43
CA GLN A 123 6.57 12.88 12.00
C GLN A 123 7.97 13.47 12.17
N ALA A 124 8.89 12.73 12.77
CA ALA A 124 10.27 13.19 13.00
C ALA A 124 11.01 13.52 11.70
N LYS A 125 10.67 12.83 10.62
CA LYS A 125 11.29 13.02 9.30
C LYS A 125 10.51 13.96 8.38
N ASN A 126 9.37 14.49 8.82
CA ASN A 126 8.44 15.28 8.00
C ASN A 126 8.12 14.53 6.69
N ALA A 127 7.66 13.29 6.82
CA ALA A 127 7.31 12.40 5.74
C ALA A 127 5.80 12.10 5.73
N HIS A 128 5.24 11.86 4.54
CA HIS A 128 3.84 11.50 4.33
C HIS A 128 3.75 9.99 4.08
N VAL A 129 3.04 9.29 4.94
CA VAL A 129 2.72 7.87 4.79
C VAL A 129 1.21 7.74 4.62
N LEU A 130 0.78 7.33 3.44
CA LEU A 130 -0.63 7.14 3.09
C LEU A 130 -0.96 5.66 3.07
N LEU A 131 -2.13 5.29 3.59
CA LEU A 131 -2.64 3.92 3.52
C LEU A 131 -3.59 3.74 2.34
N ALA A 132 -3.44 2.62 1.64
CA ALA A 132 -4.15 2.32 0.40
C ALA A 132 -5.58 1.78 0.63
N TYR A 133 -6.42 2.53 1.33
CA TYR A 133 -7.84 2.21 1.45
C TYR A 133 -8.61 2.64 0.19
N ASN A 134 -8.38 1.93 -0.90
CA ASN A 134 -8.88 2.26 -2.24
C ASN A 134 -10.41 2.23 -2.38
N ARG A 135 -11.13 1.47 -1.53
CA ARG A 135 -12.60 1.39 -1.58
C ARG A 135 -13.28 2.72 -1.30
N ARG A 136 -12.64 3.65 -0.59
CA ARG A 136 -13.12 5.04 -0.40
C ARG A 136 -13.38 5.76 -1.72
N PHE A 137 -12.70 5.36 -2.80
CA PHE A 137 -12.79 5.98 -4.12
C PHE A 137 -13.74 5.25 -5.09
N TYR A 138 -14.48 4.25 -4.62
CA TYR A 138 -15.51 3.62 -5.44
C TYR A 138 -16.61 4.63 -5.76
N SER A 139 -17.09 4.64 -7.01
CA SER A 139 -18.14 5.57 -7.45
C SER A 139 -19.42 5.49 -6.60
N SER A 140 -19.75 4.30 -6.10
CA SER A 140 -20.86 4.10 -5.16
C SER A 140 -20.62 4.77 -3.81
N VAL A 141 -19.40 4.75 -3.29
CA VAL A 141 -19.03 5.39 -2.03
C VAL A 141 -19.08 6.90 -2.18
N LEU A 142 -18.48 7.44 -3.25
CA LEU A 142 -18.53 8.89 -3.54
C LEU A 142 -19.96 9.39 -3.76
N ALA A 143 -20.82 8.58 -4.41
CA ALA A 143 -22.23 8.91 -4.57
C ALA A 143 -22.97 8.92 -3.22
N ALA A 144 -22.71 7.92 -2.37
CA ALA A 144 -23.30 7.85 -1.02
C ALA A 144 -22.85 9.05 -0.16
N GLU A 145 -21.58 9.41 -0.18
CA GLU A 145 -21.05 10.56 0.54
C GLU A 145 -21.74 11.88 0.11
N LYS A 146 -21.96 12.04 -1.20
CA LYS A 146 -22.69 13.20 -1.73
C LYS A 146 -24.13 13.26 -1.19
N ILE A 147 -24.86 12.15 -1.24
CA ILE A 147 -26.25 12.06 -0.73
C ILE A 147 -26.30 12.39 0.77
N ILE A 148 -25.40 11.80 1.56
CA ILE A 148 -25.29 12.04 2.99
C ILE A 148 -25.07 13.53 3.29
N LYS A 149 -24.19 14.19 2.56
CA LYS A 149 -23.93 15.62 2.71
C LYS A 149 -25.16 16.48 2.35
N GLU A 150 -25.88 16.12 1.27
CA GLU A 150 -27.09 16.82 0.84
C GLU A 150 -28.25 16.65 1.82
N ASP A 151 -28.35 15.49 2.48
CA ASP A 151 -29.38 15.19 3.50
C ASP A 151 -29.05 15.73 4.91
N GLY A 152 -27.89 16.38 5.09
CA GLY A 152 -27.48 16.97 6.36
C GLY A 152 -26.79 16.04 7.33
N GLY A 153 -26.32 14.90 6.85
CA GLY A 153 -25.51 13.93 7.61
C GLY A 153 -26.20 12.61 7.89
N ILE A 154 -25.51 11.72 8.61
CA ILE A 154 -26.02 10.40 9.00
C ILE A 154 -26.68 10.49 10.38
N THR A 155 -27.93 10.05 10.50
CA THR A 155 -28.62 9.94 11.79
C THR A 155 -28.37 8.58 12.47
N SER A 156 -28.27 7.52 11.68
CA SER A 156 -27.89 6.18 12.14
C SER A 156 -27.39 5.36 10.97
N PHE A 157 -26.50 4.41 11.22
CA PHE A 157 -26.10 3.42 10.24
C PHE A 157 -25.96 2.04 10.88
N ASN A 158 -26.09 1.02 10.07
CA ASN A 158 -25.80 -0.36 10.42
C ASN A 158 -24.93 -0.95 9.30
N PHE A 159 -23.87 -1.67 9.67
CA PHE A 159 -23.11 -2.48 8.71
C PHE A 159 -22.92 -3.88 9.26
N GLU A 160 -22.92 -4.84 8.36
CA GLU A 160 -22.68 -6.24 8.66
C GLU A 160 -21.47 -6.73 7.87
N PHE A 161 -20.62 -7.47 8.52
CA PHE A 161 -19.45 -8.06 7.93
C PHE A 161 -19.32 -9.52 8.34
N THR A 162 -19.30 -10.39 7.35
CA THR A 162 -19.18 -11.84 7.57
C THR A 162 -18.09 -12.41 6.67
N GLU A 163 -17.39 -13.42 7.16
CA GLU A 163 -16.37 -14.14 6.42
C GLU A 163 -16.57 -15.66 6.56
N TRP A 164 -16.11 -16.39 5.57
CA TRP A 164 -16.18 -17.83 5.55
C TRP A 164 -14.93 -18.44 6.22
N GLY A 165 -14.99 -18.66 7.54
CA GLY A 165 -13.87 -19.18 8.33
C GLY A 165 -13.27 -20.46 7.74
N HIS A 166 -14.10 -21.39 7.28
CA HIS A 166 -13.66 -22.63 6.64
C HIS A 166 -12.88 -22.45 5.33
N VAL A 167 -13.05 -21.32 4.64
CA VAL A 167 -12.24 -20.96 3.45
C VAL A 167 -10.94 -20.32 3.89
N ILE A 168 -11.00 -19.41 4.90
CA ILE A 168 -9.83 -18.72 5.43
C ILE A 168 -8.80 -19.69 5.97
N GLU A 169 -9.23 -20.71 6.71
CA GLU A 169 -8.35 -21.75 7.29
C GLU A 169 -7.55 -22.53 6.24
N THR A 170 -7.96 -22.52 4.98
CA THR A 170 -7.25 -23.20 3.88
C THR A 170 -6.20 -22.33 3.19
N LEU A 171 -6.10 -21.05 3.54
CA LEU A 171 -5.16 -20.12 2.92
C LEU A 171 -3.73 -20.33 3.44
N ASP A 172 -2.76 -20.14 2.56
CA ASP A 172 -1.32 -20.26 2.90
C ASP A 172 -0.76 -18.93 3.40
N TYR A 173 -1.10 -18.59 4.66
CA TYR A 173 -0.56 -17.43 5.35
C TYR A 173 0.17 -17.82 6.63
N SER A 174 1.02 -16.92 7.12
CA SER A 174 1.68 -17.10 8.42
C SER A 174 0.67 -17.05 9.57
N HIS A 175 0.96 -17.74 10.69
CA HIS A 175 0.14 -17.66 11.90
C HIS A 175 -0.08 -16.22 12.37
N ASN A 176 0.92 -15.37 12.23
CA ASN A 176 0.82 -13.95 12.60
C ASN A 176 -0.27 -13.21 11.81
N ILE A 177 -0.48 -13.55 10.53
CA ILE A 177 -1.56 -12.98 9.72
C ILE A 177 -2.91 -13.54 10.16
N PHE A 178 -3.02 -14.85 10.44
CA PHE A 178 -4.27 -15.45 10.93
C PHE A 178 -4.68 -14.90 12.30
N ASP A 179 -3.76 -14.76 13.23
CA ASP A 179 -4.02 -14.21 14.57
C ASP A 179 -4.48 -12.74 14.51
N ASN A 180 -4.13 -12.03 13.42
CA ASN A 180 -4.50 -10.63 13.20
C ASN A 180 -5.39 -10.46 11.94
N TRP A 181 -6.13 -11.49 11.55
CA TRP A 181 -6.93 -11.52 10.33
C TRP A 181 -7.89 -10.33 10.18
N PHE A 182 -8.48 -9.88 11.28
CA PHE A 182 -9.36 -8.72 11.28
C PHE A 182 -8.67 -7.48 10.68
N PHE A 183 -7.44 -7.19 11.06
CA PHE A 183 -6.67 -6.09 10.47
C PHE A 183 -6.22 -6.43 9.05
N ALA A 184 -5.66 -7.61 8.85
CA ALA A 184 -5.07 -8.01 7.58
C ALA A 184 -6.08 -8.00 6.42
N ASN A 185 -7.29 -8.47 6.64
CA ASN A 185 -8.32 -8.61 5.61
C ASN A 185 -9.52 -7.66 5.78
N SER A 186 -10.10 -7.61 6.98
CA SER A 186 -11.39 -6.96 7.24
C SER A 186 -11.32 -5.44 7.31
N SER A 187 -10.14 -4.87 7.46
CA SER A 187 -9.94 -3.42 7.66
C SER A 187 -10.59 -2.55 6.58
N HIS A 188 -10.70 -3.01 5.35
CA HIS A 188 -11.39 -2.26 4.29
C HIS A 188 -12.87 -1.99 4.58
N VAL A 189 -13.57 -2.95 5.20
CA VAL A 189 -15.00 -2.81 5.50
C VAL A 189 -15.20 -1.89 6.70
N VAL A 190 -14.34 -2.06 7.71
CA VAL A 190 -14.34 -1.21 8.90
C VAL A 190 -14.00 0.23 8.51
N ASP A 191 -12.99 0.42 7.66
CA ASP A 191 -12.60 1.72 7.15
C ASP A 191 -13.77 2.45 6.48
N LEU A 192 -14.52 1.78 5.61
CA LEU A 192 -15.68 2.38 4.95
C LEU A 192 -16.83 2.74 5.90
N ALA A 193 -16.97 2.03 7.01
CA ALA A 193 -18.03 2.32 7.98
C ALA A 193 -17.75 3.59 8.79
N PHE A 194 -16.48 4.01 8.89
CA PHE A 194 -16.05 5.14 9.72
C PHE A 194 -15.34 6.25 8.92
N PHE A 195 -15.30 6.14 7.59
CA PHE A 195 -14.72 7.12 6.68
C PHE A 195 -15.56 8.38 6.48
#